data_48437ce8c11c4db8811146f2103cefe8
#
_entry.id   48437ce8c11c4db8811146f2103cefe8
#
_cell.length_a   1.000
_cell.length_b   1.000
_cell.length_c   1.000
_cell.angle_alpha   90.00
_cell.angle_beta   90.00
_cell.angle_gamma   90.00
#
_symmetry.space_group_name_H-M   'P 1'
#
loop_
_entity.id
_entity.type
_entity.pdbx_description
1 polymer ?
#
loop_
_entity_poly.entity_id
_entity_poly.type
_entity_poly.pdbx_seq_one_letter_code
_entity_poly.pdbx_strand_id
1 'polypeptide(L)'
;MKDVGLDDNLIFKYTHEFSGGQRQRIAIARSIILNPKFMILDEPTSALDRSIQIQVIDVLKRLQDKYELTYLFISHDLKVIRSMCDQIFVMSEGKLVEYGKADEVFENPQQEYTQKLLRAALKYSSN
;
A
#
# COMPACT_ATOMS: atom_id res chain seq x y z
N MET A 1 17.48 2.09 -9.28
CA MET A 1 16.59 3.21 -9.71
C MET A 1 15.57 2.74 -10.72
N LYS A 2 15.92 2.03 -11.78
CA LYS A 2 14.98 1.57 -12.84
C LYS A 2 13.80 0.73 -12.31
N ASP A 3 14.03 -0.18 -11.39
CA ASP A 3 12.98 -1.07 -10.85
C ASP A 3 11.85 -0.32 -10.13
N VAL A 4 12.16 0.84 -9.56
CA VAL A 4 11.17 1.71 -8.91
C VAL A 4 10.66 2.82 -9.84
N GLY A 5 10.99 2.77 -11.13
CA GLY A 5 10.56 3.74 -12.13
C GLY A 5 11.14 5.15 -11.94
N LEU A 6 12.38 5.23 -11.46
CA LEU A 6 13.12 6.48 -11.32
C LEU A 6 14.25 6.56 -12.33
N ASP A 7 14.44 7.75 -12.90
CA ASP A 7 15.55 8.05 -13.80
C ASP A 7 16.88 7.98 -13.06
N ASP A 8 17.91 7.46 -13.74
CA ASP A 8 19.26 7.32 -13.17
C ASP A 8 19.91 8.70 -12.91
N ASN A 9 19.51 9.74 -13.62
CA ASN A 9 19.97 11.12 -13.39
C ASN A 9 19.58 11.68 -12.02
N LEU A 10 18.57 11.09 -11.38
CA LEU A 10 18.12 11.50 -10.04
C LEU A 10 19.14 11.22 -8.93
N ILE A 11 20.18 10.41 -9.21
CA ILE A 11 21.26 10.10 -8.26
C ILE A 11 22.01 11.39 -7.83
N PHE A 12 22.05 12.40 -8.68
CA PHE A 12 22.78 13.65 -8.43
C PHE A 12 21.94 14.73 -7.72
N LYS A 13 20.65 14.45 -7.43
CA LYS A 13 19.74 15.39 -6.78
C LYS A 13 19.79 15.29 -5.26
N TYR A 14 19.56 16.43 -4.61
CA TYR A 14 19.39 16.49 -3.15
C TYR A 14 17.96 16.08 -2.76
N THR A 15 17.79 15.63 -1.51
CA THR A 15 16.52 15.10 -0.99
C THR A 15 15.35 16.08 -1.09
N HIS A 16 15.60 17.39 -0.99
CA HIS A 16 14.57 18.43 -1.08
C HIS A 16 14.07 18.68 -2.53
N GLU A 17 14.81 18.21 -3.53
CA GLU A 17 14.44 18.35 -4.94
C GLU A 17 13.50 17.26 -5.45
N PHE A 18 13.21 16.24 -4.62
CA PHE A 18 12.32 15.16 -4.99
C PHE A 18 10.87 15.46 -4.65
N SER A 19 9.94 15.08 -5.55
CA SER A 19 8.51 15.03 -5.25
C SER A 19 8.21 13.97 -4.17
N GLY A 20 7.03 14.07 -3.53
CA GLY A 20 6.57 13.08 -2.55
C GLY A 20 6.62 11.64 -3.07
N GLY A 21 6.11 11.41 -4.29
CA GLY A 21 6.14 10.10 -4.93
C GLY A 21 7.55 9.61 -5.27
N GLN A 22 8.46 10.50 -5.66
CA GLN A 22 9.86 10.15 -5.90
C GLN A 22 10.54 9.74 -4.58
N ARG A 23 10.35 10.51 -3.50
CA ARG A 23 10.86 10.14 -2.16
C ARG A 23 10.35 8.78 -1.71
N GLN A 24 9.05 8.49 -1.93
CA GLN A 24 8.47 7.20 -1.59
C GLN A 24 9.12 6.05 -2.37
N ARG A 25 9.31 6.21 -3.68
CA ARG A 25 9.99 5.20 -4.51
C ARG A 25 11.45 4.99 -4.13
N ILE A 26 12.15 6.03 -3.69
CA ILE A 26 13.51 5.93 -3.15
C ILE A 26 13.51 5.12 -1.84
N ALA A 27 12.55 5.37 -0.94
CA ALA A 27 12.41 4.61 0.30
C ALA A 27 12.16 3.11 0.02
N ILE A 28 11.27 2.81 -0.94
CA ILE A 28 11.03 1.43 -1.40
C ILE A 28 12.31 0.81 -1.98
N ALA A 29 13.04 1.54 -2.84
CA ALA A 29 14.29 1.06 -3.43
C ALA A 29 15.34 0.71 -2.36
N ARG A 30 15.47 1.54 -1.33
CA ARG A 30 16.38 1.29 -0.19
C ARG A 30 16.02 0.01 0.56
N SER A 31 14.73 -0.26 0.75
CA SER A 31 14.27 -1.46 1.44
C SER A 31 14.55 -2.75 0.66
N ILE A 32 14.53 -2.68 -0.67
CA ILE A 32 14.74 -3.84 -1.56
C ILE A 32 16.23 -4.19 -1.74
N ILE A 33 17.14 -3.24 -1.57
CA ILE A 33 18.59 -3.47 -1.74
C ILE A 33 19.09 -4.65 -0.88
N LEU A 34 18.46 -4.89 0.28
CA LEU A 34 18.82 -5.98 1.19
C LEU A 34 18.24 -7.34 0.76
N ASN A 35 17.57 -7.42 -0.39
CA ASN A 35 16.88 -8.62 -0.87
C ASN A 35 15.98 -9.29 0.19
N PRO A 36 15.08 -8.54 0.85
CA PRO A 36 14.19 -9.10 1.86
C PRO A 36 13.21 -10.06 1.20
N LYS A 37 12.70 -11.03 1.97
CA LYS A 37 11.53 -11.84 1.57
C LYS A 37 10.23 -11.25 2.10
N PHE A 38 10.30 -10.40 3.12
CA PHE A 38 9.16 -9.80 3.79
C PHE A 38 9.41 -8.31 4.01
N MET A 39 8.41 -7.48 3.70
CA MET A 39 8.47 -6.03 3.91
C MET A 39 7.20 -5.54 4.61
N ILE A 40 7.38 -4.62 5.55
CA ILE A 40 6.29 -3.89 6.19
C ILE A 40 6.18 -2.53 5.51
N LEU A 41 4.99 -2.24 4.99
CA LEU A 41 4.64 -1.00 4.30
C LEU A 41 3.58 -0.28 5.15
N ASP A 42 4.02 0.67 5.97
CA ASP A 42 3.15 1.42 6.87
C ASP A 42 2.75 2.74 6.19
N GLU A 43 1.47 2.84 5.83
CA GLU A 43 0.86 4.00 5.14
C GLU A 43 1.67 4.51 3.93
N PRO A 44 2.14 3.64 3.01
CA PRO A 44 3.13 4.01 2.01
C PRO A 44 2.62 5.02 0.96
N THR A 45 1.32 5.30 0.94
CA THR A 45 0.70 6.19 -0.05
C THR A 45 -0.18 7.29 0.55
N SER A 46 -0.27 7.39 1.88
CA SER A 46 -1.21 8.29 2.57
C SER A 46 -0.98 9.79 2.29
N ALA A 47 0.26 10.20 2.04
CA ALA A 47 0.64 11.60 1.78
C ALA A 47 0.72 11.93 0.28
N LEU A 48 0.23 11.05 -0.61
CA LEU A 48 0.34 11.20 -2.05
C LEU A 48 -1.02 11.52 -2.67
N ASP A 49 -1.01 12.33 -3.72
CA ASP A 49 -2.21 12.50 -4.55
C ASP A 49 -2.58 11.20 -5.28
N ARG A 50 -3.83 11.11 -5.75
CA ARG A 50 -4.39 9.88 -6.31
C ARG A 50 -3.60 9.32 -7.49
N SER A 51 -3.08 10.19 -8.36
CA SER A 51 -2.36 9.77 -9.56
C SER A 51 -1.01 9.15 -9.21
N ILE A 52 -0.31 9.77 -8.28
CA ILE A 52 0.99 9.29 -7.77
C ILE A 52 0.80 8.03 -6.92
N GLN A 53 -0.28 7.96 -6.12
CA GLN A 53 -0.64 6.76 -5.36
C GLN A 53 -0.74 5.53 -6.27
N ILE A 54 -1.48 5.63 -7.39
CA ILE A 54 -1.62 4.53 -8.36
C ILE A 54 -0.25 4.11 -8.89
N GLN A 55 0.61 5.04 -9.27
CA GLN A 55 1.95 4.73 -9.77
C GLN A 55 2.82 4.01 -8.74
N VAL A 56 2.74 4.38 -7.46
CA VAL A 56 3.49 3.71 -6.38
C VAL A 56 2.96 2.30 -6.16
N ILE A 57 1.65 2.10 -6.19
CA ILE A 57 1.03 0.79 -6.09
C ILE A 57 1.45 -0.13 -7.23
N ASP A 58 1.48 0.37 -8.48
CA ASP A 58 1.94 -0.41 -9.63
C ASP A 58 3.43 -0.80 -9.52
N VAL A 59 4.25 0.09 -8.97
CA VAL A 59 5.66 -0.23 -8.66
C VAL A 59 5.73 -1.36 -7.64
N LEU A 60 4.98 -1.28 -6.53
CA LEU A 60 4.98 -2.30 -5.48
C LEU A 60 4.53 -3.67 -6.02
N LYS A 61 3.50 -3.73 -6.85
CA LYS A 61 3.04 -4.98 -7.49
C LYS A 61 4.14 -5.60 -8.36
N ARG A 62 4.75 -4.82 -9.24
CA ARG A 62 5.85 -5.31 -10.10
C ARG A 62 7.05 -5.81 -9.29
N LEU A 63 7.36 -5.15 -8.18
CA LEU A 63 8.45 -5.57 -7.31
C LEU A 63 8.11 -6.85 -6.55
N GLN A 64 6.85 -7.00 -6.12
CA GLN A 64 6.34 -8.22 -5.49
C GLN A 64 6.52 -9.42 -6.42
N ASP A 65 6.08 -9.29 -7.66
CA ASP A 65 6.20 -10.36 -8.67
C ASP A 65 7.67 -10.65 -9.02
N LYS A 66 8.47 -9.60 -9.23
CA LYS A 66 9.87 -9.74 -9.66
C LYS A 66 10.78 -10.38 -8.61
N TYR A 67 10.55 -10.05 -7.33
CA TYR A 67 11.41 -10.45 -6.21
C TYR A 67 10.74 -11.46 -5.26
N GLU A 68 9.54 -11.93 -5.59
CA GLU A 68 8.74 -12.86 -4.77
C GLU A 68 8.56 -12.35 -3.33
N LEU A 69 8.21 -11.05 -3.21
CA LEU A 69 8.10 -10.38 -1.91
C LEU A 69 6.76 -10.67 -1.24
N THR A 70 6.79 -10.87 0.07
CA THR A 70 5.60 -10.84 0.92
C THR A 70 5.49 -9.47 1.58
N TYR A 71 4.31 -8.84 1.48
CA TYR A 71 4.04 -7.55 2.10
C TYR A 71 3.11 -7.69 3.30
N LEU A 72 3.43 -6.99 4.38
CA LEU A 72 2.46 -6.55 5.37
C LEU A 72 2.13 -5.08 5.05
N PHE A 73 0.97 -4.86 4.46
CA PHE A 73 0.53 -3.53 4.01
C PHE A 73 -0.44 -2.93 5.02
N ILE A 74 -0.10 -1.81 5.62
CA ILE A 74 -0.93 -1.08 6.59
C ILE A 74 -1.47 0.16 5.90
N SER A 75 -2.78 0.33 5.86
CA SER A 75 -3.43 1.51 5.28
C SER A 75 -4.86 1.66 5.79
N HIS A 76 -5.36 2.89 5.75
CA HIS A 76 -6.78 3.20 5.94
C HIS A 76 -7.53 3.38 4.61
N ASP A 77 -6.84 3.34 3.46
CA ASP A 77 -7.46 3.41 2.13
C ASP A 77 -7.93 2.01 1.70
N LEU A 78 -9.22 1.75 1.85
CA LEU A 78 -9.81 0.44 1.51
C LEU A 78 -9.71 0.09 0.03
N LYS A 79 -9.63 1.06 -0.88
CA LYS A 79 -9.43 0.80 -2.32
C LYS A 79 -8.03 0.26 -2.59
N VAL A 80 -7.04 0.80 -1.89
CA VAL A 80 -5.65 0.31 -1.96
C VAL A 80 -5.56 -1.09 -1.39
N ILE A 81 -6.10 -1.31 -0.18
CA ILE A 81 -6.14 -2.64 0.46
C ILE A 81 -6.77 -3.67 -0.49
N ARG A 82 -7.95 -3.39 -1.04
CA ARG A 82 -8.64 -4.31 -1.96
C ARG A 82 -7.82 -4.63 -3.22
N SER A 83 -7.00 -3.69 -3.69
CA SER A 83 -6.19 -3.87 -4.90
C SER A 83 -4.87 -4.59 -4.67
N MET A 84 -4.40 -4.64 -3.42
CA MET A 84 -3.04 -5.11 -3.08
C MET A 84 -3.02 -6.41 -2.29
N CYS A 85 -4.05 -6.67 -1.48
CA CYS A 85 -3.98 -7.68 -0.44
C CYS A 85 -4.80 -8.93 -0.78
N ASP A 86 -4.21 -10.11 -0.58
CA ASP A 86 -4.91 -11.40 -0.66
C ASP A 86 -5.66 -11.71 0.63
N GLN A 87 -5.11 -11.27 1.77
CA GLN A 87 -5.67 -11.47 3.11
C GLN A 87 -5.73 -10.14 3.86
N ILE A 88 -6.72 -9.99 4.71
CA ILE A 88 -6.97 -8.77 5.48
C ILE A 88 -7.10 -9.08 6.96
N PHE A 89 -6.47 -8.22 7.76
CA PHE A 89 -6.65 -8.11 9.20
C PHE A 89 -7.34 -6.77 9.48
N VAL A 90 -8.56 -6.81 10.02
CA VAL A 90 -9.25 -5.61 10.49
C VAL A 90 -8.94 -5.43 11.97
N MET A 91 -8.39 -4.28 12.32
CA MET A 91 -8.00 -3.96 13.68
C MET A 91 -8.78 -2.75 14.22
N SER A 92 -9.10 -2.78 15.49
CA SER A 92 -9.68 -1.65 16.22
C SER A 92 -9.16 -1.66 17.66
N GLU A 93 -8.77 -0.50 18.17
CA GLU A 93 -8.27 -0.33 19.54
C GLU A 93 -7.16 -1.33 19.94
N GLY A 94 -6.25 -1.62 18.99
CA GLY A 94 -5.14 -2.55 19.20
C GLY A 94 -5.54 -4.04 19.21
N LYS A 95 -6.80 -4.35 18.87
CA LYS A 95 -7.31 -5.74 18.83
C LYS A 95 -7.65 -6.15 17.41
N LEU A 96 -7.41 -7.42 17.10
CA LEU A 96 -7.91 -8.04 15.88
C LEU A 96 -9.42 -8.22 15.97
N VAL A 97 -10.16 -7.61 15.04
CA VAL A 97 -11.62 -7.67 14.97
C VAL A 97 -12.08 -8.74 13.98
N GLU A 98 -11.46 -8.77 12.81
CA GLU A 98 -11.82 -9.71 11.75
C GLU A 98 -10.58 -10.05 10.91
N TYR A 99 -10.55 -11.27 10.38
CA TYR A 99 -9.49 -11.76 9.52
C TYR A 99 -10.06 -12.70 8.47
N GLY A 100 -9.58 -12.61 7.24
CA GLY A 100 -9.99 -13.50 6.15
C GLY A 100 -9.39 -13.11 4.82
N LYS A 101 -9.82 -13.83 3.77
CA LYS A 101 -9.48 -13.45 2.40
C LYS A 101 -10.09 -12.09 2.07
N ALA A 102 -9.38 -11.30 1.27
CA ALA A 102 -9.80 -9.94 0.93
C ALA A 102 -11.24 -9.93 0.38
N ASP A 103 -11.53 -10.75 -0.61
CA ASP A 103 -12.86 -10.80 -1.22
C ASP A 103 -13.96 -11.16 -0.22
N GLU A 104 -13.71 -12.12 0.68
CA GLU A 104 -14.67 -12.55 1.70
C GLU A 104 -14.97 -11.42 2.68
N VAL A 105 -13.94 -10.74 3.18
CA VAL A 105 -14.09 -9.63 4.14
C VAL A 105 -14.78 -8.42 3.51
N PHE A 106 -14.48 -8.13 2.22
CA PHE A 106 -15.13 -7.00 1.53
C PHE A 106 -16.57 -7.28 1.13
N GLU A 107 -16.90 -8.50 0.71
CA GLU A 107 -18.22 -8.83 0.18
C GLU A 107 -19.20 -9.32 1.26
N ASN A 108 -18.68 -10.03 2.27
CA ASN A 108 -19.49 -10.61 3.35
C ASN A 108 -18.85 -10.45 4.73
N PRO A 109 -18.61 -9.20 5.20
CA PRO A 109 -18.02 -8.94 6.51
C PRO A 109 -18.89 -9.49 7.64
N GLN A 110 -18.29 -10.26 8.54
CA GLN A 110 -19.00 -10.93 9.64
C GLN A 110 -19.13 -10.04 10.87
N GLN A 111 -18.18 -9.10 11.07
CA GLN A 111 -18.15 -8.26 12.26
C GLN A 111 -18.86 -6.92 12.01
N GLU A 112 -19.64 -6.48 12.99
CA GLU A 112 -20.38 -5.21 12.90
C GLU A 112 -19.45 -4.00 12.66
N TYR A 113 -18.27 -4.00 13.29
CA TYR A 113 -17.26 -2.96 13.08
C TYR A 113 -16.80 -2.91 11.62
N THR A 114 -16.46 -4.05 11.02
CA THR A 114 -16.03 -4.15 9.62
C THR A 114 -17.14 -3.68 8.68
N GLN A 115 -18.39 -4.07 8.94
CA GLN A 115 -19.55 -3.61 8.15
C GLN A 115 -19.70 -2.09 8.19
N LYS A 116 -19.55 -1.47 9.37
CA LYS A 116 -19.62 0.00 9.52
C LYS A 116 -18.47 0.68 8.78
N LEU A 117 -17.26 0.14 8.90
CA LEU A 117 -16.04 0.65 8.24
C LEU A 117 -16.22 0.66 6.70
N LEU A 118 -16.65 -0.45 6.13
CA LEU A 118 -16.88 -0.60 4.69
C LEU A 118 -18.01 0.30 4.18
N ARG A 119 -19.13 0.41 4.90
CA ARG A 119 -20.23 1.32 4.55
C ARG A 119 -19.82 2.78 4.55
N ALA A 120 -19.01 3.20 5.52
CA ALA A 120 -18.48 4.56 5.57
C ALA A 120 -17.62 4.87 4.34
N ALA A 121 -16.71 3.98 3.97
CA ALA A 121 -15.83 4.17 2.82
C ALA A 121 -16.60 4.20 1.47
N LEU A 122 -17.65 3.39 1.31
CA LEU A 122 -18.46 3.38 0.09
C LEU A 122 -19.28 4.67 -0.08
N LYS A 123 -19.78 5.26 1.03
CA LYS A 123 -20.50 6.55 0.97
C LYS A 123 -19.61 7.71 0.51
N TYR A 124 -18.33 7.72 0.87
CA TYR A 124 -17.38 8.75 0.43
C TYR A 124 -16.90 8.56 -1.02
N SER A 125 -17.19 7.42 -1.65
CA SER A 125 -16.76 7.13 -3.04
C SER A 125 -17.82 7.50 -4.09
N SER A 126 -18.99 7.98 -3.68
CA SER A 126 -20.12 8.30 -4.57
C SER A 126 -20.32 9.80 -4.81
N ASN A 127 -19.37 10.64 -4.40
CA ASN A 127 -19.34 12.09 -4.69
C ASN A 127 -18.20 12.46 -5.62
#